data_dbb75a4bb6ea3d21bd9fe67ad6e1dcda
#
_entry.id   dbb75a4bb6ea3d21bd9fe67ad6e1dcda
#
_cell.length_a   1.000
_cell.length_b   1.000
_cell.length_c   1.000
_cell.angle_alpha   90.00
_cell.angle_beta   90.00
_cell.angle_gamma   90.00
#
_symmetry.space_group_name_H-M   'P 1'
#
loop_
_entity.id
_entity.type
_entity.pdbx_description
1 polymer ?
#
loop_
_entity_poly.entity_id
_entity_poly.type
_entity_poly.pdbx_seq_one_letter_code
_entity_poly.pdbx_strand_id
1 'polypeptide(L)'
;MEITAKMVKQLREMTGAGVMACKNALVETDGDFDGAIELLRKKGEATAVKKAGRIAAEGTVLAVVKDDKTAAIVEVNSETDFVAKNDKFKTFVANVANQVLATSAKDIDTFMAEKWLLDTSKTVKDELVSQIAVIGENLTIRRFVKIESEGIIVPYIHAGGKIGVLVEAATSNTSDEAKEALKNIAMQIAALNPKYTSRNDISADEIAKLREITVESALNDTFTLPKPILTKLIEKAVADKVWSDKDIA
;
A
#
# COMPACT_ATOMS: atom_id res chain seq x y z
N MET A 1 -1.41 -30.99 35.08
CA MET A 1 -0.52 -30.00 35.77
C MET A 1 -1.28 -28.71 36.09
N GLU A 2 -1.02 -28.06 37.24
CA GLU A 2 -1.72 -26.81 37.56
C GLU A 2 -1.13 -25.67 36.71
N ILE A 3 -1.99 -24.98 35.93
CA ILE A 3 -1.58 -23.90 35.04
C ILE A 3 -1.52 -22.61 35.84
N THR A 4 -0.30 -22.11 36.05
CA THR A 4 -0.06 -20.89 36.82
C THR A 4 -0.20 -19.62 35.99
N ALA A 5 -0.52 -18.48 36.66
CA ALA A 5 -0.57 -17.18 36.01
C ALA A 5 0.78 -16.79 35.34
N LYS A 6 1.89 -17.26 35.89
CA LYS A 6 3.25 -17.05 35.33
C LYS A 6 3.40 -17.76 33.98
N MET A 7 2.97 -18.99 33.86
CA MET A 7 2.98 -19.75 32.59
C MET A 7 2.13 -19.06 31.51
N VAL A 8 0.93 -18.62 31.90
CA VAL A 8 0.03 -17.88 30.98
C VAL A 8 0.67 -16.58 30.51
N LYS A 9 1.31 -15.83 31.42
CA LYS A 9 2.03 -14.59 31.09
C LYS A 9 3.18 -14.88 30.12
N GLN A 10 4.00 -15.88 30.39
CA GLN A 10 5.13 -16.29 29.55
C GLN A 10 4.66 -16.69 28.14
N LEU A 11 3.65 -17.55 28.02
CA LEU A 11 3.10 -17.94 26.72
C LEU A 11 2.54 -16.74 25.94
N ARG A 12 1.89 -15.80 26.64
CA ARG A 12 1.41 -14.55 26.05
C ARG A 12 2.54 -13.66 25.53
N GLU A 13 3.65 -13.55 26.25
CA GLU A 13 4.83 -12.79 25.82
C GLU A 13 5.46 -13.41 24.57
N MET A 14 5.46 -14.75 24.47
CA MET A 14 5.99 -15.49 23.32
C MET A 14 5.09 -15.41 22.07
N THR A 15 3.76 -15.38 22.25
CA THR A 15 2.80 -15.56 21.14
C THR A 15 2.00 -14.31 20.82
N GLY A 16 1.96 -13.33 21.72
CA GLY A 16 1.08 -12.15 21.61
C GLY A 16 -0.42 -12.46 21.77
N ALA A 17 -0.81 -13.72 21.93
CA ALA A 17 -2.20 -14.15 22.02
C ALA A 17 -2.90 -13.63 23.30
N GLY A 18 -4.24 -13.63 23.31
CA GLY A 18 -5.03 -13.21 24.45
C GLY A 18 -4.82 -14.09 25.68
N VAL A 19 -4.94 -13.53 26.89
CA VAL A 19 -4.72 -14.24 28.18
C VAL A 19 -5.54 -15.51 28.27
N MET A 20 -6.83 -15.47 27.91
CA MET A 20 -7.70 -16.67 27.96
C MET A 20 -7.34 -17.70 26.92
N ALA A 21 -6.90 -17.27 25.72
CA ALA A 21 -6.43 -18.19 24.67
C ALA A 21 -5.18 -18.95 25.13
N CYS A 22 -4.21 -18.24 25.73
CA CYS A 22 -3.00 -18.84 26.31
C CYS A 22 -3.33 -19.79 27.46
N LYS A 23 -4.22 -19.40 28.36
CA LYS A 23 -4.65 -20.28 29.45
C LYS A 23 -5.29 -21.57 28.93
N ASN A 24 -6.23 -21.45 28.00
CA ASN A 24 -6.92 -22.61 27.44
C ASN A 24 -5.95 -23.52 26.67
N ALA A 25 -5.01 -22.95 25.90
CA ALA A 25 -4.01 -23.73 25.18
C ALA A 25 -3.13 -24.52 26.15
N LEU A 26 -2.63 -23.89 27.23
CA LEU A 26 -1.84 -24.59 28.26
C LEU A 26 -2.64 -25.67 28.96
N VAL A 27 -3.93 -25.48 29.22
CA VAL A 27 -4.80 -26.49 29.81
C VAL A 27 -4.97 -27.69 28.86
N GLU A 28 -5.25 -27.42 27.56
CA GLU A 28 -5.42 -28.47 26.54
C GLU A 28 -4.14 -29.26 26.30
N THR A 29 -2.96 -28.68 26.52
CA THR A 29 -1.65 -29.34 26.33
C THR A 29 -0.98 -29.77 27.64
N ASP A 30 -1.73 -29.76 28.74
CA ASP A 30 -1.26 -30.13 30.08
C ASP A 30 0.04 -29.42 30.52
N GLY A 31 0.16 -28.15 30.10
CA GLY A 31 1.29 -27.26 30.41
C GLY A 31 2.48 -27.36 29.47
N ASP A 32 2.40 -28.14 28.40
CA ASP A 32 3.40 -28.16 27.35
C ASP A 32 3.35 -26.88 26.53
N PHE A 33 4.44 -26.10 26.56
CA PHE A 33 4.54 -24.80 25.88
C PHE A 33 4.59 -24.95 24.35
N ASP A 34 5.33 -25.94 23.84
CA ASP A 34 5.48 -26.15 22.40
C ASP A 34 4.15 -26.62 21.80
N GLY A 35 3.47 -27.54 22.47
CA GLY A 35 2.12 -27.96 22.12
C GLY A 35 1.11 -26.81 22.18
N ALA A 36 1.21 -25.93 23.19
CA ALA A 36 0.34 -24.78 23.33
C ALA A 36 0.56 -23.73 22.22
N ILE A 37 1.81 -23.49 21.81
CA ILE A 37 2.15 -22.62 20.69
C ILE A 37 1.55 -23.18 19.39
N GLU A 38 1.74 -24.46 19.13
CA GLU A 38 1.21 -25.11 17.92
C GLU A 38 -0.33 -25.10 17.89
N LEU A 39 -0.96 -25.33 19.05
CA LEU A 39 -2.41 -25.23 19.17
C LEU A 39 -2.93 -23.82 18.90
N LEU A 40 -2.25 -22.80 19.43
CA LEU A 40 -2.59 -21.39 19.17
C LEU A 40 -2.42 -21.05 17.68
N ARG A 41 -1.37 -21.56 17.03
CA ARG A 41 -1.14 -21.39 15.59
C ARG A 41 -2.30 -21.97 14.77
N LYS A 42 -2.69 -23.22 15.03
CA LYS A 42 -3.82 -23.89 14.36
C LYS A 42 -5.16 -23.15 14.57
N LYS A 43 -5.42 -22.68 15.80
CA LYS A 43 -6.60 -21.86 16.11
C LYS A 43 -6.55 -20.49 15.41
N GLY A 44 -5.36 -19.93 15.25
CA GLY A 44 -5.12 -18.71 14.48
C GLY A 44 -5.44 -18.89 12.99
N GLU A 45 -4.97 -19.97 12.38
CA GLU A 45 -5.28 -20.34 10.99
C GLU A 45 -6.80 -20.49 10.77
N ALA A 46 -7.49 -21.23 11.64
CA ALA A 46 -8.94 -21.36 11.58
C ALA A 46 -9.67 -20.02 11.71
N THR A 47 -9.13 -19.09 12.52
CA THR A 47 -9.67 -17.75 12.68
C THR A 47 -9.45 -16.91 11.41
N ALA A 48 -8.25 -16.97 10.84
CA ALA A 48 -7.92 -16.27 9.59
C ALA A 48 -8.82 -16.74 8.43
N VAL A 49 -9.01 -18.06 8.28
CA VAL A 49 -9.92 -18.62 7.27
C VAL A 49 -11.36 -18.12 7.45
N LYS A 50 -11.89 -18.09 8.67
CA LYS A 50 -13.25 -17.57 8.95
C LYS A 50 -13.40 -16.08 8.62
N LYS A 51 -12.30 -15.30 8.68
CA LYS A 51 -12.29 -13.87 8.44
C LYS A 51 -11.93 -13.49 7.00
N ALA A 52 -11.31 -14.38 6.24
CA ALA A 52 -10.79 -14.13 4.89
C ALA A 52 -11.85 -13.56 3.91
N GLY A 53 -13.13 -13.91 4.09
CA GLY A 53 -14.24 -13.37 3.28
C GLY A 53 -14.72 -11.98 3.69
N ARG A 54 -14.20 -11.37 4.76
CA ARG A 54 -14.60 -10.04 5.19
C ARG A 54 -13.82 -8.97 4.42
N ILE A 55 -14.51 -7.88 4.10
CA ILE A 55 -13.91 -6.77 3.34
C ILE A 55 -12.94 -6.01 4.26
N ALA A 56 -11.67 -5.97 3.87
CA ALA A 56 -10.62 -5.17 4.49
C ALA A 56 -10.35 -3.94 3.60
N ALA A 57 -11.18 -2.90 3.72
CA ALA A 57 -11.13 -1.69 2.90
C ALA A 57 -10.39 -0.53 3.57
N GLU A 58 -10.21 -0.61 4.89
CA GLU A 58 -9.41 0.34 5.66
C GLU A 58 -7.95 -0.12 5.72
N GLY A 59 -7.11 0.58 6.45
CA GLY A 59 -5.70 0.23 6.60
C GLY A 59 -4.77 1.41 6.45
N THR A 60 -3.50 1.12 6.15
CA THR A 60 -2.48 2.15 5.99
C THR A 60 -1.46 1.79 4.91
N VAL A 61 -0.93 2.82 4.30
CA VAL A 61 0.27 2.78 3.47
C VAL A 61 1.44 3.29 4.29
N LEU A 62 2.58 2.60 4.22
CA LEU A 62 3.83 3.03 4.83
C LEU A 62 4.96 2.95 3.81
N ALA A 63 5.77 3.99 3.77
CA ALA A 63 7.01 4.03 3.01
C ALA A 63 8.20 4.14 3.96
N VAL A 64 9.24 3.36 3.69
CA VAL A 64 10.52 3.41 4.40
C VAL A 64 11.65 3.53 3.38
N VAL A 65 12.67 4.31 3.72
CA VAL A 65 13.83 4.52 2.86
C VAL A 65 15.09 4.22 3.65
N LYS A 66 16.01 3.49 3.04
CA LYS A 66 17.32 3.16 3.57
C LYS A 66 18.39 3.80 2.69
N ASP A 67 19.27 4.58 3.31
CA ASP A 67 20.45 5.20 2.67
C ASP A 67 20.11 6.06 1.44
N ASP A 68 18.91 6.67 1.41
CA ASP A 68 18.34 7.44 0.30
C ASP A 68 18.21 6.67 -1.04
N LYS A 69 18.64 5.41 -1.09
CA LYS A 69 18.78 4.63 -2.34
C LYS A 69 17.90 3.39 -2.41
N THR A 70 17.54 2.83 -1.29
CA THR A 70 16.64 1.67 -1.24
C THR A 70 15.36 2.06 -0.51
N ALA A 71 14.23 1.90 -1.16
CA ALA A 71 12.94 2.20 -0.55
C ALA A 71 11.97 1.02 -0.67
N ALA A 72 11.09 0.94 0.31
CA ALA A 72 9.92 0.07 0.28
C ALA A 72 8.66 0.89 0.55
N ILE A 73 7.60 0.61 -0.18
CA ILE A 73 6.25 1.09 0.13
C ILE A 73 5.32 -0.11 0.18
N VAL A 74 4.50 -0.17 1.21
CA VAL A 74 3.58 -1.27 1.47
C VAL A 74 2.18 -0.75 1.73
N GLU A 75 1.17 -1.50 1.28
CA GLU A 75 -0.24 -1.29 1.64
C GLU A 75 -0.71 -2.51 2.43
N VAL A 76 -1.13 -2.26 3.67
CA VAL A 76 -1.71 -3.28 4.55
C VAL A 76 -3.11 -2.83 4.95
N ASN A 77 -4.09 -3.68 4.67
CA ASN A 77 -5.50 -3.39 4.92
C ASN A 77 -6.02 -4.09 6.18
N SER A 78 -7.03 -3.47 6.78
CA SER A 78 -7.82 -3.93 7.92
C SER A 78 -9.32 -3.72 7.66
N GLU A 79 -10.20 -4.30 8.48
CA GLU A 79 -11.64 -4.11 8.33
C GLU A 79 -12.07 -2.69 8.75
N THR A 80 -11.45 -2.13 9.82
CA THR A 80 -11.85 -0.84 10.40
C THR A 80 -10.70 0.16 10.48
N ASP A 81 -11.05 1.44 10.50
CA ASP A 81 -10.11 2.54 10.73
C ASP A 81 -9.59 2.57 12.17
N PHE A 82 -10.32 2.00 13.14
CA PHE A 82 -9.85 1.83 14.52
C PHE A 82 -8.60 0.96 14.56
N VAL A 83 -8.61 -0.17 13.85
CA VAL A 83 -7.45 -1.06 13.73
C VAL A 83 -6.34 -0.36 12.96
N ALA A 84 -6.63 0.34 11.87
CA ALA A 84 -5.63 1.08 11.10
C ALA A 84 -4.86 2.12 11.95
N LYS A 85 -5.48 2.65 13.01
CA LYS A 85 -4.88 3.60 13.96
C LYS A 85 -4.19 2.93 15.15
N ASN A 86 -4.40 1.62 15.36
CA ASN A 86 -3.88 0.88 16.50
C ASN A 86 -2.36 0.68 16.40
N ASP A 87 -1.65 0.85 17.52
CA ASP A 87 -0.18 0.77 17.54
C ASP A 87 0.36 -0.64 17.19
N LYS A 88 -0.36 -1.72 17.57
CA LYS A 88 0.04 -3.08 17.18
C LYS A 88 -0.03 -3.27 15.68
N PHE A 89 -1.10 -2.78 15.05
CA PHE A 89 -1.25 -2.81 13.59
C PHE A 89 -0.15 -2.00 12.91
N LYS A 90 0.10 -0.78 13.36
CA LYS A 90 1.18 0.08 12.83
C LYS A 90 2.56 -0.57 12.97
N THR A 91 2.83 -1.22 14.12
CA THR A 91 4.07 -1.97 14.32
C THR A 91 4.19 -3.12 13.33
N PHE A 92 3.11 -3.88 13.12
CA PHE A 92 3.09 -4.93 12.10
C PHE A 92 3.37 -4.37 10.70
N VAL A 93 2.72 -3.27 10.31
CA VAL A 93 2.95 -2.62 9.02
C VAL A 93 4.41 -2.16 8.86
N ALA A 94 5.01 -1.59 9.91
CA ALA A 94 6.42 -1.20 9.91
C ALA A 94 7.36 -2.41 9.74
N ASN A 95 7.05 -3.53 10.38
CA ASN A 95 7.81 -4.76 10.24
C ASN A 95 7.67 -5.36 8.83
N VAL A 96 6.47 -5.29 8.23
CA VAL A 96 6.26 -5.68 6.82
C VAL A 96 7.06 -4.79 5.87
N ALA A 97 7.09 -3.48 6.10
CA ALA A 97 7.88 -2.56 5.27
C ALA A 97 9.39 -2.87 5.37
N ASN A 98 9.91 -3.19 6.55
CA ASN A 98 11.29 -3.62 6.74
C ASN A 98 11.58 -4.98 6.09
N GLN A 99 10.63 -5.90 6.12
CA GLN A 99 10.72 -7.18 5.39
C GLN A 99 10.84 -6.92 3.88
N VAL A 100 10.05 -5.97 3.34
CA VAL A 100 10.12 -5.60 1.92
C VAL A 100 11.47 -4.96 1.56
N LEU A 101 12.09 -4.18 2.43
CA LEU A 101 13.45 -3.67 2.17
C LEU A 101 14.47 -4.80 1.96
N ALA A 102 14.29 -5.92 2.64
CA ALA A 102 15.21 -7.06 2.58
C ALA A 102 14.83 -8.10 1.52
N THR A 103 13.59 -8.07 0.98
CA THR A 103 13.12 -9.09 0.05
C THR A 103 13.75 -9.00 -1.34
N SER A 104 13.83 -10.14 -2.02
CA SER A 104 14.05 -10.24 -3.47
C SER A 104 12.78 -10.61 -4.23
N ALA A 105 11.67 -10.88 -3.54
CA ALA A 105 10.39 -11.22 -4.15
C ALA A 105 9.87 -10.10 -5.05
N LYS A 106 9.27 -10.48 -6.17
CA LYS A 106 8.68 -9.55 -7.14
C LYS A 106 7.14 -9.55 -7.12
N ASP A 107 6.55 -10.52 -6.45
CA ASP A 107 5.11 -10.71 -6.32
C ASP A 107 4.75 -11.06 -4.88
N ILE A 108 3.46 -10.92 -4.58
CA ILE A 108 2.95 -11.09 -3.22
C ILE A 108 3.02 -12.55 -2.76
N ASP A 109 2.82 -13.52 -3.64
CA ASP A 109 2.79 -14.93 -3.26
C ASP A 109 4.18 -15.41 -2.84
N THR A 110 5.21 -15.05 -3.61
CA THR A 110 6.61 -15.30 -3.28
C THR A 110 6.99 -14.62 -1.96
N PHE A 111 6.60 -13.35 -1.79
CA PHE A 111 6.84 -12.61 -0.55
C PHE A 111 6.21 -13.27 0.67
N MET A 112 4.96 -13.72 0.56
CA MET A 112 4.25 -14.38 1.66
C MET A 112 4.88 -15.71 2.08
N ALA A 113 5.61 -16.37 1.20
CA ALA A 113 6.32 -17.62 1.46
C ALA A 113 7.72 -17.41 2.09
N GLU A 114 8.27 -16.20 2.06
CA GLU A 114 9.57 -15.90 2.66
C GLU A 114 9.56 -16.08 4.17
N LYS A 115 10.74 -16.35 4.74
CA LYS A 115 10.93 -16.38 6.19
C LYS A 115 10.78 -14.97 6.77
N TRP A 116 10.05 -14.88 7.88
CA TRP A 116 9.87 -13.63 8.59
C TRP A 116 11.18 -13.18 9.25
N LEU A 117 11.61 -11.93 9.01
CA LEU A 117 12.90 -11.43 9.49
C LEU A 117 13.07 -11.46 11.00
N LEU A 118 11.99 -11.22 11.74
CA LEU A 118 12.02 -11.15 13.20
C LEU A 118 11.90 -12.52 13.87
N ASP A 119 11.44 -13.53 13.11
CA ASP A 119 11.31 -14.92 13.59
C ASP A 119 11.36 -15.87 12.40
N THR A 120 12.54 -16.38 12.09
CA THR A 120 12.77 -17.23 10.92
C THR A 120 12.14 -18.64 11.03
N SER A 121 11.54 -18.98 12.17
CA SER A 121 10.71 -20.19 12.31
C SER A 121 9.38 -20.08 11.57
N LYS A 122 8.94 -18.85 11.25
CA LYS A 122 7.69 -18.53 10.58
C LYS A 122 7.93 -18.00 9.17
N THR A 123 6.88 -18.03 8.35
CA THR A 123 6.80 -17.28 7.11
C THR A 123 6.12 -15.92 7.34
N VAL A 124 6.19 -15.02 6.36
CA VAL A 124 5.40 -13.76 6.34
C VAL A 124 3.91 -14.08 6.47
N LYS A 125 3.44 -15.13 5.79
CA LYS A 125 2.06 -15.62 5.89
C LYS A 125 1.70 -16.06 7.29
N ASP A 126 2.56 -16.83 7.96
CA ASP A 126 2.32 -17.29 9.33
C ASP A 126 2.23 -16.12 10.30
N GLU A 127 3.07 -15.10 10.11
CA GLU A 127 2.99 -13.88 10.92
C GLU A 127 1.70 -13.10 10.66
N LEU A 128 1.27 -12.94 9.41
CA LEU A 128 -0.01 -12.32 9.08
C LEU A 128 -1.17 -13.05 9.77
N VAL A 129 -1.20 -14.37 9.73
CA VAL A 129 -2.21 -15.21 10.42
C VAL A 129 -2.17 -14.97 11.93
N SER A 130 -0.98 -14.87 12.51
CA SER A 130 -0.80 -14.56 13.94
C SER A 130 -1.39 -13.19 14.29
N GLN A 131 -1.17 -12.18 13.45
CA GLN A 131 -1.70 -10.82 13.65
C GLN A 131 -3.23 -10.78 13.50
N ILE A 132 -3.81 -11.52 12.55
CA ILE A 132 -5.26 -11.68 12.42
C ILE A 132 -5.87 -12.26 13.71
N ALA A 133 -5.22 -13.27 14.30
CA ALA A 133 -5.69 -13.88 15.54
C ALA A 133 -5.59 -12.93 16.73
N VAL A 134 -4.53 -12.13 16.81
CA VAL A 134 -4.27 -11.19 17.93
C VAL A 134 -5.14 -9.93 17.83
N ILE A 135 -5.26 -9.35 16.64
CA ILE A 135 -5.99 -8.10 16.39
C ILE A 135 -7.49 -8.37 16.30
N GLY A 136 -7.88 -9.53 15.76
CA GLY A 136 -9.27 -9.94 15.68
C GLY A 136 -10.02 -9.44 14.45
N GLU A 137 -9.33 -8.89 13.46
CA GLU A 137 -9.89 -8.47 12.16
C GLU A 137 -9.23 -9.22 11.01
N ASN A 138 -9.87 -9.22 9.84
CA ASN A 138 -9.23 -9.62 8.60
C ASN A 138 -8.14 -8.59 8.25
N LEU A 139 -6.92 -9.06 8.04
CA LEU A 139 -5.79 -8.24 7.61
C LEU A 139 -5.26 -8.76 6.28
N THR A 140 -4.81 -7.88 5.42
CA THR A 140 -4.24 -8.25 4.12
C THR A 140 -3.02 -7.39 3.81
N ILE A 141 -1.88 -8.01 3.53
CA ILE A 141 -0.77 -7.33 2.86
C ILE A 141 -1.15 -7.30 1.38
N ARG A 142 -1.70 -6.16 0.93
CA ARG A 142 -2.32 -6.06 -0.39
C ARG A 142 -1.31 -6.00 -1.50
N ARG A 143 -0.29 -5.17 -1.32
CA ARG A 143 0.77 -4.94 -2.30
C ARG A 143 1.97 -4.27 -1.68
N PHE A 144 3.08 -4.39 -2.36
CA PHE A 144 4.31 -3.68 -2.02
C PHE A 144 5.08 -3.32 -3.29
N VAL A 145 5.97 -2.34 -3.16
CA VAL A 145 6.99 -2.04 -4.16
C VAL A 145 8.30 -1.80 -3.43
N LYS A 146 9.38 -2.39 -3.95
CA LYS A 146 10.76 -2.10 -3.56
C LYS A 146 11.46 -1.42 -4.73
N ILE A 147 12.14 -0.32 -4.45
CA ILE A 147 12.93 0.44 -5.41
C ILE A 147 14.37 0.47 -4.92
N GLU A 148 15.30 0.23 -5.82
CA GLU A 148 16.74 0.42 -5.65
C GLU A 148 17.22 1.41 -6.70
N SER A 149 17.89 2.48 -6.30
CA SER A 149 18.27 3.62 -7.15
C SER A 149 19.74 3.98 -7.00
N GLU A 150 20.34 4.40 -8.08
CA GLU A 150 21.67 5.04 -8.04
C GLU A 150 21.59 6.52 -7.62
N GLY A 151 20.41 7.13 -7.74
CA GLY A 151 20.15 8.51 -7.33
C GLY A 151 19.63 8.61 -5.90
N ILE A 152 18.54 9.34 -5.69
CA ILE A 152 17.87 9.49 -4.40
C ILE A 152 16.39 9.13 -4.50
N ILE A 153 15.84 8.59 -3.42
CA ILE A 153 14.42 8.28 -3.29
C ILE A 153 13.86 9.06 -2.10
N VAL A 154 12.76 9.78 -2.33
CA VAL A 154 12.07 10.54 -1.30
C VAL A 154 10.66 10.00 -1.10
N PRO A 155 10.28 9.64 0.15
CA PRO A 155 8.95 9.19 0.48
C PRO A 155 8.05 10.37 0.86
N TYR A 156 6.76 10.23 0.59
CA TYR A 156 5.71 11.08 1.14
C TYR A 156 4.50 10.27 1.56
N ILE A 157 4.08 10.45 2.81
CA ILE A 157 2.87 9.84 3.36
C ILE A 157 1.87 10.94 3.70
N HIS A 158 0.67 10.82 3.15
CA HIS A 158 -0.41 11.80 3.36
C HIS A 158 -1.56 11.21 4.18
N ALA A 159 -2.29 12.10 4.89
CA ALA A 159 -3.49 11.77 5.65
C ALA A 159 -3.34 10.56 6.58
N GLY A 160 -2.21 10.48 7.30
CA GLY A 160 -1.98 9.41 8.28
C GLY A 160 -1.85 8.01 7.69
N GLY A 161 -1.34 7.89 6.46
CA GLY A 161 -1.16 6.59 5.80
C GLY A 161 -2.27 6.23 4.80
N LYS A 162 -3.11 7.18 4.40
CA LYS A 162 -4.13 6.94 3.37
C LYS A 162 -3.56 7.01 1.94
N ILE A 163 -2.52 7.80 1.74
CA ILE A 163 -1.82 7.94 0.46
C ILE A 163 -0.32 7.86 0.73
N GLY A 164 0.39 7.08 -0.08
CA GLY A 164 1.84 6.99 -0.05
C GLY A 164 2.43 7.15 -1.45
N VAL A 165 3.51 7.91 -1.54
CA VAL A 165 4.24 8.19 -2.77
C VAL A 165 5.72 7.98 -2.54
N LEU A 166 6.40 7.36 -3.51
CA LEU A 166 7.85 7.36 -3.63
C LEU A 166 8.22 8.13 -4.90
N VAL A 167 9.15 9.06 -4.78
CA VAL A 167 9.76 9.74 -5.94
C VAL A 167 11.22 9.36 -6.01
N GLU A 168 11.60 8.80 -7.13
CA GLU A 168 12.98 8.50 -7.48
C GLU A 168 13.52 9.62 -8.40
N ALA A 169 14.73 10.08 -8.14
CA ALA A 169 15.41 11.06 -8.97
C ALA A 169 16.83 10.60 -9.31
N ALA A 170 17.14 10.58 -10.59
CA ALA A 170 18.50 10.33 -11.10
C ALA A 170 19.34 11.59 -10.92
N THR A 171 19.94 11.77 -9.75
CA THR A 171 20.76 12.93 -9.41
C THR A 171 21.89 12.54 -8.46
N SER A 172 23.00 13.24 -8.56
CA SER A 172 24.09 13.21 -7.57
C SER A 172 23.91 14.25 -6.46
N ASN A 173 22.95 15.18 -6.60
CA ASN A 173 22.66 16.16 -5.58
C ASN A 173 21.78 15.58 -4.49
N THR A 174 22.35 15.36 -3.32
CA THR A 174 21.68 14.79 -2.13
C THR A 174 21.41 15.86 -1.06
N SER A 175 21.47 17.16 -1.41
CA SER A 175 21.23 18.25 -0.48
C SER A 175 19.79 18.23 0.05
N ASP A 176 19.58 18.88 1.20
CA ASP A 176 18.26 18.98 1.82
C ASP A 176 17.28 19.76 0.92
N GLU A 177 17.76 20.77 0.16
CA GLU A 177 16.96 21.53 -0.80
C GLU A 177 16.48 20.62 -1.96
N ALA A 178 17.34 19.73 -2.46
CA ALA A 178 16.96 18.77 -3.49
C ALA A 178 15.91 17.78 -2.98
N LYS A 179 16.08 17.27 -1.76
CA LYS A 179 15.11 16.37 -1.11
C LYS A 179 13.76 17.07 -0.87
N GLU A 180 13.78 18.32 -0.43
CA GLU A 180 12.54 19.10 -0.23
C GLU A 180 11.82 19.37 -1.57
N ALA A 181 12.56 19.67 -2.64
CA ALA A 181 11.97 19.81 -3.98
C ALA A 181 11.29 18.51 -4.44
N LEU A 182 11.94 17.34 -4.24
CA LEU A 182 11.35 16.05 -4.56
C LEU A 182 10.13 15.73 -3.70
N LYS A 183 10.15 16.10 -2.43
CA LYS A 183 9.01 15.96 -1.53
C LYS A 183 7.82 16.82 -1.99
N ASN A 184 8.06 18.03 -2.46
CA ASN A 184 7.02 18.87 -3.04
C ASN A 184 6.41 18.24 -4.31
N ILE A 185 7.24 17.57 -5.14
CA ILE A 185 6.75 16.77 -6.27
C ILE A 185 5.90 15.60 -5.77
N ALA A 186 6.35 14.87 -4.73
CA ALA A 186 5.58 13.77 -4.15
C ALA A 186 4.23 14.24 -3.58
N MET A 187 4.18 15.41 -2.95
CA MET A 187 2.93 16.04 -2.50
C MET A 187 2.00 16.36 -3.66
N GLN A 188 2.52 16.88 -4.76
CA GLN A 188 1.75 17.16 -5.96
C GLN A 188 1.22 15.88 -6.61
N ILE A 189 2.01 14.81 -6.65
CA ILE A 189 1.57 13.47 -7.11
C ILE A 189 0.43 12.95 -6.23
N ALA A 190 0.56 13.07 -4.91
CA ALA A 190 -0.49 12.66 -3.98
C ALA A 190 -1.80 13.44 -4.20
N ALA A 191 -1.72 14.73 -4.50
CA ALA A 191 -2.88 15.60 -4.72
C ALA A 191 -3.56 15.34 -6.07
N LEU A 192 -2.78 15.16 -7.14
CA LEU A 192 -3.30 15.00 -8.51
C LEU A 192 -3.65 13.56 -8.87
N ASN A 193 -3.11 12.59 -8.14
CA ASN A 193 -3.29 11.15 -8.41
C ASN A 193 -3.08 10.79 -9.90
N PRO A 194 -1.92 11.12 -10.51
CA PRO A 194 -1.68 10.92 -11.92
C PRO A 194 -1.74 9.42 -12.26
N LYS A 195 -2.40 9.10 -13.36
CA LYS A 195 -2.54 7.71 -13.84
C LYS A 195 -1.23 7.17 -14.42
N TYR A 196 -0.38 8.04 -14.95
CA TYR A 196 0.86 7.70 -15.62
C TYR A 196 2.01 8.56 -15.09
N THR A 197 3.22 7.98 -15.07
CA THR A 197 4.45 8.71 -14.70
C THR A 197 4.93 9.58 -15.85
N SER A 198 4.81 9.07 -17.08
CA SER A 198 5.23 9.77 -18.28
C SER A 198 4.26 9.56 -19.44
N ARG A 199 4.40 10.40 -20.47
CA ARG A 199 3.64 10.27 -21.71
C ARG A 199 3.91 8.93 -22.42
N ASN A 200 5.07 8.35 -22.23
CA ASN A 200 5.49 7.09 -22.87
C ASN A 200 4.80 5.86 -22.25
N ASP A 201 4.20 6.01 -21.08
CA ASP A 201 3.50 4.93 -20.37
C ASP A 201 2.07 4.75 -20.93
N ILE A 202 1.60 5.68 -21.78
CA ILE A 202 0.26 5.63 -22.36
C ILE A 202 0.33 4.82 -23.65
N SER A 203 -0.42 3.72 -23.72
CA SER A 203 -0.48 2.90 -24.92
C SER A 203 -1.08 3.64 -26.12
N ALA A 204 -0.68 3.28 -27.33
CA ALA A 204 -1.22 3.86 -28.56
C ALA A 204 -2.75 3.71 -28.66
N ASP A 205 -3.29 2.58 -28.26
CA ASP A 205 -4.74 2.30 -28.26
C ASP A 205 -5.49 3.19 -27.27
N GLU A 206 -4.91 3.43 -26.09
CA GLU A 206 -5.50 4.32 -25.11
C GLU A 206 -5.48 5.79 -25.57
N ILE A 207 -4.38 6.21 -26.21
CA ILE A 207 -4.29 7.55 -26.83
C ILE A 207 -5.38 7.69 -27.92
N ALA A 208 -5.56 6.68 -28.76
CA ALA A 208 -6.60 6.69 -29.80
C ALA A 208 -7.99 6.83 -29.19
N LYS A 209 -8.29 6.02 -28.17
CA LYS A 209 -9.59 6.07 -27.46
C LYS A 209 -9.82 7.41 -26.74
N LEU A 210 -8.81 7.96 -26.09
CA LEU A 210 -8.91 9.27 -25.44
C LEU A 210 -9.15 10.39 -26.46
N ARG A 211 -8.51 10.30 -27.65
CA ARG A 211 -8.75 11.25 -28.74
C ARG A 211 -10.20 11.18 -29.25
N GLU A 212 -10.71 9.96 -29.47
CA GLU A 212 -12.09 9.75 -29.92
C GLU A 212 -13.09 10.35 -28.92
N ILE A 213 -12.95 10.04 -27.62
CA ILE A 213 -13.80 10.60 -26.55
C ILE A 213 -13.69 12.13 -26.51
N THR A 214 -12.48 12.68 -26.63
CA THR A 214 -12.27 14.12 -26.59
C THR A 214 -12.91 14.82 -27.78
N VAL A 215 -12.80 14.24 -28.96
CA VAL A 215 -13.42 14.78 -30.19
C VAL A 215 -14.94 14.71 -30.08
N GLU A 216 -15.48 13.58 -29.64
CA GLU A 216 -16.93 13.40 -29.47
C GLU A 216 -17.50 14.38 -28.42
N SER A 217 -16.82 14.53 -27.28
CA SER A 217 -17.19 15.50 -26.25
C SER A 217 -17.16 16.94 -26.79
N ALA A 218 -16.14 17.29 -27.56
CA ALA A 218 -15.99 18.62 -28.14
C ALA A 218 -17.05 18.91 -29.22
N LEU A 219 -17.49 17.89 -29.95
CA LEU A 219 -18.58 18.03 -30.94
C LEU A 219 -19.95 18.20 -30.27
N ASN A 220 -20.15 17.56 -29.11
CA ASN A 220 -21.42 17.64 -28.37
C ASN A 220 -21.52 18.92 -27.54
N ASP A 221 -20.40 19.44 -27.01
CA ASP A 221 -20.32 20.68 -26.23
C ASP A 221 -18.98 21.41 -26.45
N THR A 222 -18.96 22.33 -27.40
CA THR A 222 -17.78 23.13 -27.76
C THR A 222 -17.30 24.04 -26.64
N PHE A 223 -18.16 24.39 -25.66
CA PHE A 223 -17.78 25.24 -24.51
C PHE A 223 -16.90 24.50 -23.49
N THR A 224 -16.81 23.18 -23.56
CA THR A 224 -15.89 22.39 -22.71
C THR A 224 -14.45 22.50 -23.15
N LEU A 225 -14.16 23.02 -24.34
CA LEU A 225 -12.80 23.20 -24.84
C LEU A 225 -12.10 24.38 -24.17
N PRO A 226 -10.80 24.23 -23.83
CA PRO A 226 -10.01 25.38 -23.40
C PRO A 226 -10.06 26.52 -24.44
N LYS A 227 -10.28 27.76 -23.97
CA LYS A 227 -10.41 28.93 -24.85
C LYS A 227 -9.37 29.01 -25.97
N PRO A 228 -8.04 28.77 -25.75
CA PRO A 228 -7.07 28.81 -26.84
C PRO A 228 -7.29 27.78 -27.94
N ILE A 229 -7.84 26.62 -27.60
CA ILE A 229 -8.16 25.56 -28.57
C ILE A 229 -9.40 25.94 -29.35
N LEU A 230 -10.44 26.40 -28.65
CA LEU A 230 -11.67 26.88 -29.28
C LEU A 230 -11.39 28.04 -30.27
N THR A 231 -10.60 29.02 -29.89
CA THR A 231 -10.19 30.12 -30.75
C THR A 231 -9.52 29.62 -32.03
N LYS A 232 -8.54 28.72 -31.91
CA LYS A 232 -7.85 28.14 -33.08
C LYS A 232 -8.78 27.33 -34.00
N LEU A 233 -9.77 26.63 -33.43
CA LEU A 233 -10.76 25.89 -34.22
C LEU A 233 -11.68 26.81 -34.99
N ILE A 234 -12.13 27.92 -34.36
CA ILE A 234 -12.93 28.96 -34.98
C ILE A 234 -12.14 29.64 -36.13
N GLU A 235 -10.90 30.06 -35.84
CA GLU A 235 -10.02 30.69 -36.86
C GLU A 235 -9.84 29.73 -38.06
N LYS A 236 -9.62 28.45 -37.83
CA LYS A 236 -9.49 27.47 -38.90
C LYS A 236 -10.78 27.26 -39.67
N ALA A 237 -11.93 27.18 -39.00
CA ALA A 237 -13.23 27.00 -39.64
C ALA A 237 -13.57 28.21 -40.52
N VAL A 238 -13.20 29.40 -40.10
CA VAL A 238 -13.35 30.65 -40.91
C VAL A 238 -12.39 30.63 -42.10
N ALA A 239 -11.13 30.26 -41.90
CA ALA A 239 -10.14 30.16 -42.98
C ALA A 239 -10.54 29.12 -44.05
N ASP A 240 -11.09 28.01 -43.61
CA ASP A 240 -11.57 26.92 -44.50
C ASP A 240 -12.95 27.26 -45.12
N LYS A 241 -13.50 28.42 -44.83
CA LYS A 241 -14.84 28.89 -45.31
C LYS A 241 -16.02 27.98 -44.91
N VAL A 242 -15.83 27.22 -43.82
CA VAL A 242 -16.89 26.37 -43.23
C VAL A 242 -17.87 27.23 -42.43
N TRP A 243 -17.35 28.27 -41.75
CA TRP A 243 -18.10 29.24 -40.98
C TRP A 243 -17.91 30.64 -41.55
N SER A 244 -18.91 31.48 -41.45
CA SER A 244 -18.85 32.91 -41.75
C SER A 244 -18.79 33.72 -40.43
N ASP A 245 -18.44 34.99 -40.53
CA ASP A 245 -18.43 35.91 -39.38
C ASP A 245 -19.83 36.04 -38.72
N LYS A 246 -20.90 35.67 -39.44
CA LYS A 246 -22.27 35.63 -38.91
C LYS A 246 -22.58 34.40 -38.05
N ASP A 247 -21.81 33.34 -38.22
CA ASP A 247 -22.00 32.08 -37.46
C ASP A 247 -21.24 32.13 -36.12
N ILE A 248 -20.40 33.18 -35.92
CA ILE A 248 -19.56 33.35 -34.73
C ILE A 248 -20.18 34.38 -33.76
N ALA A 249 -21.09 35.19 -34.18
CA ALA A 249 -21.81 36.19 -33.40
C ALA A 249 -22.95 35.59 -32.60
#